data_9c573c53c5aca139e642a37899b93601
#
_entry.id   9c573c53c5aca139e642a37899b93601
#
_cell.length_a   1.000
_cell.length_b   1.000
_cell.length_c   1.000
_cell.angle_alpha   90.00
_cell.angle_beta   90.00
_cell.angle_gamma   90.00
#
_symmetry.space_group_name_H-M   'P 1'
#
loop_
_entity.id
_entity.type
_entity.pdbx_description
1 polymer ?
#
loop_
_entity_poly.entity_id
_entity_poly.type
_entity_poly.pdbx_seq_one_letter_code
_entity_poly.pdbx_strand_id
1 'polypeptide(L)'
;MKAADLPLYYNMCEILEHNLEHRANKIALNSNDGSLTFGEVSRQVNQIGNALLRSGAQFGDCVAILCPDRPEWVSSFFAVAKIGGIALAMNTLLKPKEYDYILGDSRARVLMVHESLLDVIAPTFKNHKLLEHIIVIGEIRDASYTRFDDWIVAEANTLDTERTHRDDFCSLHYSSGTTGMPKGILHAHKDYPLIAQLSGVDLFGLTEDDRTFSVAKLFFVYGIGANLIFPWYVGASCVLQAGPPRQVAAVLKTIEIYKPTIFVSVPTVFAAILALPNFNELFDLTSIRMCLSAGEVLPISTWNAWKEV
;
A
#
# COMPACT_ATOMS: atom_id res chain seq x y z
N MET A 1 -21.81 -6.75 -6.70
CA MET A 1 -20.98 -6.96 -7.91
C MET A 1 -20.47 -8.41 -7.93
N LYS A 2 -20.47 -9.06 -9.08
CA LYS A 2 -19.85 -10.38 -9.29
C LYS A 2 -18.68 -10.22 -10.26
N ALA A 3 -17.73 -11.16 -10.28
CA ALA A 3 -16.60 -11.10 -11.23
C ALA A 3 -17.05 -11.00 -12.71
N ALA A 4 -18.20 -11.61 -13.04
CA ALA A 4 -18.78 -11.54 -14.37
C ALA A 4 -19.27 -10.14 -14.78
N ASP A 5 -19.51 -9.25 -13.82
CA ASP A 5 -19.97 -7.88 -14.08
C ASP A 5 -18.81 -6.96 -14.50
N LEU A 6 -17.55 -7.34 -14.24
CA LEU A 6 -16.37 -6.62 -14.68
C LEU A 6 -16.09 -6.92 -16.18
N PRO A 7 -15.55 -5.95 -16.94
CA PRO A 7 -15.04 -6.21 -18.28
C PRO A 7 -14.05 -7.36 -18.30
N LEU A 8 -14.00 -8.11 -19.42
CA LEU A 8 -13.04 -9.21 -19.58
C LEU A 8 -11.59 -8.72 -19.51
N TYR A 9 -11.34 -7.55 -20.11
CA TYR A 9 -10.08 -6.82 -20.01
C TYR A 9 -10.24 -5.71 -18.98
N TYR A 10 -9.55 -5.87 -17.88
CA TYR A 10 -9.59 -4.94 -16.74
C TYR A 10 -8.22 -4.91 -16.06
N ASN A 11 -7.70 -3.71 -15.87
CA ASN A 11 -6.50 -3.48 -15.07
C ASN A 11 -6.89 -2.81 -13.75
N MET A 12 -6.35 -3.26 -12.62
CA MET A 12 -6.71 -2.69 -11.32
C MET A 12 -6.29 -1.21 -11.17
N CYS A 13 -5.41 -0.70 -12.03
CA CYS A 13 -5.04 0.72 -12.07
C CYS A 13 -6.26 1.62 -12.33
N GLU A 14 -7.32 1.08 -12.89
CA GLU A 14 -8.62 1.76 -13.04
C GLU A 14 -9.16 2.32 -11.71
N ILE A 15 -8.82 1.71 -10.56
CA ILE A 15 -9.18 2.23 -9.23
C ILE A 15 -8.55 3.62 -8.96
N LEU A 16 -7.40 3.90 -9.54
CA LEU A 16 -6.81 5.24 -9.56
C LEU A 16 -7.38 6.08 -10.71
N GLU A 17 -7.41 5.52 -11.92
CA GLU A 17 -7.62 6.28 -13.16
C GLU A 17 -9.04 6.82 -13.31
N HIS A 18 -10.08 6.09 -12.86
CA HIS A 18 -11.46 6.60 -12.91
C HIS A 18 -11.66 7.88 -12.09
N ASN A 19 -10.75 8.21 -11.16
CA ASN A 19 -10.80 9.46 -10.41
C ASN A 19 -10.26 10.65 -11.20
N LEU A 20 -9.54 10.42 -12.30
CA LEU A 20 -8.86 11.52 -13.02
C LEU A 20 -9.84 12.42 -13.78
N GLU A 21 -10.96 11.89 -14.24
CA GLU A 21 -11.95 12.68 -15.00
C GLU A 21 -12.56 13.81 -14.14
N HIS A 22 -12.91 13.51 -12.89
CA HIS A 22 -13.66 14.46 -12.05
C HIS A 22 -12.94 14.85 -10.75
N ARG A 23 -11.90 14.11 -10.35
CA ARG A 23 -11.21 14.25 -9.05
C ARG A 23 -9.69 14.43 -9.19
N ALA A 24 -9.16 14.76 -10.38
CA ALA A 24 -7.71 14.89 -10.57
C ALA A 24 -7.04 15.82 -9.55
N ASN A 25 -7.71 16.90 -9.16
CA ASN A 25 -7.20 17.89 -8.21
C ASN A 25 -7.59 17.61 -6.74
N LYS A 26 -8.35 16.55 -6.47
CA LYS A 26 -8.69 16.14 -5.11
C LYS A 26 -7.51 15.44 -4.45
N ILE A 27 -7.28 15.72 -3.17
CA ILE A 27 -6.24 15.02 -2.39
C ILE A 27 -6.60 13.54 -2.30
N ALA A 28 -5.69 12.70 -2.79
CA ALA A 28 -5.76 11.26 -2.73
C ALA A 28 -5.01 10.69 -1.53
N LEU A 29 -3.82 11.24 -1.26
CA LEU A 29 -2.91 10.82 -0.19
C LEU A 29 -2.55 11.99 0.72
N ASN A 30 -2.53 11.73 2.03
CA ASN A 30 -1.92 12.60 3.03
C ASN A 30 -0.81 11.83 3.74
N SER A 31 0.33 12.46 3.96
CA SER A 31 1.46 11.87 4.69
C SER A 31 2.29 12.96 5.35
N ASN A 32 3.26 12.57 6.18
CA ASN A 32 4.22 13.53 6.75
C ASN A 32 5.13 14.16 5.68
N ASP A 33 5.24 13.53 4.50
CA ASP A 33 6.03 14.04 3.36
C ASP A 33 5.22 15.03 2.50
N GLY A 34 3.98 15.29 2.87
CA GLY A 34 3.03 16.15 2.16
C GLY A 34 1.79 15.41 1.67
N SER A 35 0.97 16.13 0.92
CA SER A 35 -0.26 15.61 0.33
C SER A 35 -0.12 15.56 -1.19
N LEU A 36 -0.67 14.51 -1.80
CA LEU A 36 -0.74 14.36 -3.25
C LEU A 36 -2.20 14.24 -3.71
N THR A 37 -2.51 14.90 -4.81
CA THR A 37 -3.78 14.74 -5.53
C THR A 37 -3.79 13.45 -6.36
N PHE A 38 -4.99 12.99 -6.79
CA PHE A 38 -5.09 11.85 -7.72
C PHE A 38 -4.26 12.08 -8.99
N GLY A 39 -4.28 13.30 -9.55
CA GLY A 39 -3.50 13.65 -10.74
C GLY A 39 -1.99 13.61 -10.49
N GLU A 40 -1.51 14.00 -9.31
CA GLU A 40 -0.09 13.92 -8.96
C GLU A 40 0.37 12.48 -8.78
N VAL A 41 -0.43 11.66 -8.10
CA VAL A 41 -0.16 10.22 -7.98
C VAL A 41 -0.14 9.55 -9.36
N SER A 42 -1.10 9.86 -10.23
CA SER A 42 -1.13 9.30 -11.59
C SER A 42 0.12 9.67 -12.40
N ARG A 43 0.61 10.91 -12.29
CA ARG A 43 1.88 11.30 -12.95
C ARG A 43 3.05 10.46 -12.45
N GLN A 44 3.18 10.28 -11.12
CA GLN A 44 4.23 9.42 -10.56
C GLN A 44 4.09 7.96 -11.03
N VAL A 45 2.88 7.41 -11.03
CA VAL A 45 2.58 6.06 -11.55
C VAL A 45 3.06 5.92 -12.98
N ASN A 46 2.76 6.90 -13.84
CA ASN A 46 3.18 6.88 -15.25
C ASN A 46 4.71 6.95 -15.39
N GLN A 47 5.37 7.82 -14.64
CA GLN A 47 6.83 7.94 -14.66
C GLN A 47 7.50 6.64 -14.19
N ILE A 48 7.05 6.04 -13.09
CA ILE A 48 7.57 4.77 -12.59
C ILE A 48 7.32 3.65 -13.61
N GLY A 49 6.12 3.57 -14.20
CA GLY A 49 5.79 2.59 -15.23
C GLY A 49 6.70 2.70 -16.45
N ASN A 50 6.93 3.92 -16.95
CA ASN A 50 7.86 4.16 -18.07
C ASN A 50 9.30 3.77 -17.69
N ALA A 51 9.76 4.09 -16.49
CA ALA A 51 11.08 3.73 -16.00
C ALA A 51 11.26 2.20 -15.87
N LEU A 52 10.21 1.49 -15.43
CA LEU A 52 10.19 0.01 -15.39
C LEU A 52 10.30 -0.57 -16.80
N LEU A 53 9.50 -0.09 -17.75
CA LEU A 53 9.56 -0.54 -19.15
C LEU A 53 10.93 -0.28 -19.78
N ARG A 54 11.51 0.90 -19.56
CA ARG A 54 12.87 1.24 -19.99
C ARG A 54 13.94 0.34 -19.37
N SER A 55 13.71 -0.11 -18.12
CA SER A 55 14.56 -1.08 -17.44
C SER A 55 14.34 -2.54 -17.88
N GLY A 56 13.48 -2.76 -18.89
CA GLY A 56 13.24 -4.08 -19.47
C GLY A 56 12.18 -4.93 -18.74
N ALA A 57 11.40 -4.33 -17.82
CA ALA A 57 10.28 -5.04 -17.21
C ALA A 57 9.24 -5.42 -18.26
N GLN A 58 8.71 -6.64 -18.16
CA GLN A 58 7.76 -7.22 -19.09
C GLN A 58 6.47 -7.62 -18.36
N PHE A 59 5.42 -7.88 -19.15
CA PHE A 59 4.18 -8.45 -18.65
C PHE A 59 4.43 -9.70 -17.80
N GLY A 60 3.85 -9.73 -16.59
CA GLY A 60 4.00 -10.85 -15.65
C GLY A 60 5.29 -10.83 -14.81
N ASP A 61 6.22 -9.90 -15.05
CA ASP A 61 7.40 -9.78 -14.22
C ASP A 61 7.04 -9.36 -12.79
N CYS A 62 7.72 -9.96 -11.81
CA CYS A 62 7.55 -9.61 -10.41
C CYS A 62 8.49 -8.45 -10.04
N VAL A 63 7.91 -7.40 -9.48
CA VAL A 63 8.61 -6.22 -8.96
C VAL A 63 8.39 -6.13 -7.46
N ALA A 64 9.47 -6.26 -6.68
CA ALA A 64 9.43 -6.19 -5.23
C ALA A 64 9.45 -4.74 -4.72
N ILE A 65 8.57 -4.42 -3.75
CA ILE A 65 8.46 -3.11 -3.11
C ILE A 65 8.70 -3.30 -1.61
N LEU A 66 9.86 -2.88 -1.13
CA LEU A 66 10.25 -2.91 0.28
C LEU A 66 10.39 -1.47 0.80
N CYS A 67 9.28 -0.87 1.15
CA CYS A 67 9.21 0.52 1.56
C CYS A 67 8.15 0.68 2.68
N PRO A 68 8.37 1.58 3.67
CA PRO A 68 7.32 1.99 4.60
C PRO A 68 6.11 2.60 3.86
N ASP A 69 5.01 2.85 4.60
CA ASP A 69 3.82 3.50 4.04
C ASP A 69 4.12 4.96 3.63
N ARG A 70 4.49 5.14 2.38
CA ARG A 70 4.88 6.41 1.75
C ARG A 70 4.22 6.55 0.37
N PRO A 71 4.15 7.76 -0.19
CA PRO A 71 3.62 7.97 -1.55
C PRO A 71 4.32 7.11 -2.62
N GLU A 72 5.64 6.94 -2.50
CA GLU A 72 6.44 6.14 -3.44
C GLU A 72 6.02 4.67 -3.44
N TRP A 73 5.64 4.12 -2.27
CA TRP A 73 5.10 2.75 -2.17
C TRP A 73 3.81 2.63 -2.99
N VAL A 74 2.88 3.57 -2.81
CA VAL A 74 1.58 3.57 -3.49
C VAL A 74 1.73 3.72 -4.99
N SER A 75 2.51 4.71 -5.42
CA SER A 75 2.75 4.96 -6.84
C SER A 75 3.45 3.78 -7.52
N SER A 76 4.40 3.12 -6.84
CA SER A 76 5.07 1.91 -7.34
C SER A 76 4.11 0.73 -7.49
N PHE A 77 3.22 0.52 -6.50
CA PHE A 77 2.25 -0.56 -6.53
C PHE A 77 1.31 -0.47 -7.74
N PHE A 78 0.76 0.72 -8.00
CA PHE A 78 -0.09 0.96 -9.16
C PHE A 78 0.70 0.96 -10.47
N ALA A 79 1.92 1.46 -10.50
CA ALA A 79 2.76 1.46 -11.70
C ALA A 79 3.08 0.06 -12.20
N VAL A 80 3.42 -0.85 -11.28
CA VAL A 80 3.67 -2.26 -11.60
C VAL A 80 2.42 -2.91 -12.19
N ALA A 81 1.26 -2.72 -11.56
CA ALA A 81 0.00 -3.25 -12.07
C ALA A 81 -0.38 -2.63 -13.43
N LYS A 82 -0.12 -1.33 -13.61
CA LYS A 82 -0.41 -0.60 -14.85
C LYS A 82 0.29 -1.19 -16.07
N ILE A 83 1.54 -1.62 -15.93
CA ILE A 83 2.32 -2.25 -17.01
C ILE A 83 2.08 -3.77 -17.12
N GLY A 84 1.10 -4.33 -16.40
CA GLY A 84 0.81 -5.77 -16.39
C GLY A 84 1.81 -6.61 -15.58
N GLY A 85 2.61 -5.99 -14.71
CA GLY A 85 3.51 -6.67 -13.79
C GLY A 85 2.81 -7.14 -12.51
N ILE A 86 3.54 -7.87 -11.67
CA ILE A 86 3.09 -8.40 -10.38
C ILE A 86 3.80 -7.64 -9.26
N ALA A 87 3.06 -6.78 -8.55
CA ALA A 87 3.60 -6.00 -7.44
C ALA A 87 3.76 -6.87 -6.18
N LEU A 88 4.99 -7.13 -5.76
CA LEU A 88 5.30 -7.85 -4.53
C LEU A 88 5.41 -6.87 -3.36
N ALA A 89 4.40 -6.83 -2.51
CA ALA A 89 4.38 -6.03 -1.29
C ALA A 89 5.18 -6.73 -0.18
N MET A 90 6.40 -6.26 0.10
CA MET A 90 7.30 -6.88 1.08
C MET A 90 7.11 -6.28 2.48
N ASN A 91 6.97 -7.15 3.47
CA ASN A 91 6.89 -6.74 4.87
C ASN A 91 8.24 -6.16 5.36
N THR A 92 8.19 -4.94 5.87
CA THR A 92 9.39 -4.19 6.33
C THR A 92 9.97 -4.67 7.66
N LEU A 93 9.34 -5.63 8.32
CA LEU A 93 9.72 -6.13 9.66
C LEU A 93 10.40 -7.51 9.61
N LEU A 94 10.68 -8.04 8.41
CA LEU A 94 11.29 -9.35 8.23
C LEU A 94 12.81 -9.32 8.49
N LYS A 95 13.38 -10.50 8.68
CA LYS A 95 14.81 -10.72 8.83
C LYS A 95 15.46 -11.04 7.48
N PRO A 96 16.79 -10.87 7.33
CA PRO A 96 17.49 -11.14 6.06
C PRO A 96 17.18 -12.50 5.44
N LYS A 97 17.08 -13.57 6.26
CA LYS A 97 16.76 -14.93 5.77
C LYS A 97 15.38 -15.02 5.10
N GLU A 98 14.41 -14.27 5.61
CA GLU A 98 13.06 -14.25 5.06
C GLU A 98 13.03 -13.44 3.76
N TYR A 99 13.76 -12.33 3.69
CA TYR A 99 13.94 -11.58 2.44
C TYR A 99 14.63 -12.42 1.36
N ASP A 100 15.69 -13.15 1.73
CA ASP A 100 16.39 -14.06 0.84
C ASP A 100 15.44 -15.10 0.23
N TYR A 101 14.62 -15.72 1.09
CA TYR A 101 13.61 -16.68 0.65
C TYR A 101 12.59 -16.05 -0.30
N ILE A 102 12.00 -14.90 0.08
CA ILE A 102 10.95 -14.25 -0.69
C ILE A 102 11.46 -13.79 -2.07
N LEU A 103 12.65 -13.19 -2.14
CA LEU A 103 13.24 -12.79 -3.42
C LEU A 103 13.52 -14.00 -4.33
N GLY A 104 13.95 -15.13 -3.78
CA GLY A 104 14.18 -16.36 -4.52
C GLY A 104 12.88 -17.01 -5.01
N ASP A 105 11.89 -17.11 -4.15
CA ASP A 105 10.59 -17.75 -4.44
C ASP A 105 9.77 -16.92 -5.45
N SER A 106 9.71 -15.60 -5.26
CA SER A 106 9.00 -14.67 -6.15
C SER A 106 9.68 -14.46 -7.49
N ARG A 107 10.97 -14.76 -7.61
CA ARG A 107 11.79 -14.50 -8.80
C ARG A 107 11.75 -13.03 -9.23
N ALA A 108 11.71 -12.11 -8.27
CA ALA A 108 11.64 -10.68 -8.53
C ALA A 108 12.83 -10.21 -9.39
N ARG A 109 12.54 -9.41 -10.44
CA ARG A 109 13.55 -8.85 -11.35
C ARG A 109 13.97 -7.45 -10.95
N VAL A 110 13.08 -6.70 -10.33
CA VAL A 110 13.32 -5.35 -9.83
C VAL A 110 13.00 -5.32 -8.34
N LEU A 111 13.83 -4.64 -7.57
CA LEU A 111 13.57 -4.30 -6.17
C LEU A 111 13.57 -2.79 -6.02
N MET A 112 12.46 -2.24 -5.56
CA MET A 112 12.37 -0.87 -5.06
C MET A 112 12.46 -0.93 -3.54
N VAL A 113 13.52 -0.37 -2.96
CA VAL A 113 13.80 -0.46 -1.52
C VAL A 113 14.02 0.91 -0.91
N HIS A 114 13.38 1.18 0.23
CA HIS A 114 13.65 2.41 0.99
C HIS A 114 15.03 2.33 1.66
N GLU A 115 15.78 3.44 1.66
CA GLU A 115 17.14 3.54 2.19
C GLU A 115 17.31 2.95 3.59
N SER A 116 16.31 3.12 4.48
CA SER A 116 16.36 2.60 5.85
C SER A 116 16.34 1.07 5.96
N LEU A 117 16.02 0.37 4.88
CA LEU A 117 15.91 -1.09 4.81
C LEU A 117 17.02 -1.71 3.95
N LEU A 118 17.79 -0.87 3.25
CA LEU A 118 18.80 -1.32 2.32
C LEU A 118 19.88 -2.19 3.00
N ASP A 119 20.42 -1.75 4.13
CA ASP A 119 21.47 -2.46 4.85
C ASP A 119 21.02 -3.86 5.34
N VAL A 120 19.72 -4.04 5.60
CA VAL A 120 19.15 -5.30 6.07
C VAL A 120 19.01 -6.31 4.93
N ILE A 121 18.61 -5.85 3.73
CA ILE A 121 18.33 -6.73 2.58
C ILE A 121 19.54 -6.91 1.65
N ALA A 122 20.44 -5.93 1.54
CA ALA A 122 21.58 -5.94 0.61
C ALA A 122 22.47 -7.21 0.71
N PRO A 123 22.70 -7.81 1.88
CA PRO A 123 23.49 -9.05 1.96
C PRO A 123 22.91 -10.23 1.17
N THR A 124 21.60 -10.18 0.83
CA THR A 124 20.91 -11.25 0.09
C THR A 124 21.08 -11.14 -1.42
N PHE A 125 21.38 -9.97 -1.98
CA PHE A 125 21.33 -9.70 -3.43
C PHE A 125 22.19 -10.65 -4.26
N LYS A 126 23.39 -11.01 -3.77
CA LYS A 126 24.30 -11.94 -4.45
C LYS A 126 23.71 -13.33 -4.70
N ASN A 127 22.63 -13.70 -4.00
CA ASN A 127 21.98 -15.00 -4.11
C ASN A 127 20.94 -15.02 -5.24
N HIS A 128 20.56 -13.84 -5.80
CA HIS A 128 19.44 -13.69 -6.72
C HIS A 128 19.88 -13.19 -8.09
N LYS A 129 20.22 -14.13 -8.98
CA LYS A 129 20.69 -13.80 -10.34
C LYS A 129 19.62 -13.14 -11.23
N LEU A 130 18.34 -13.31 -10.90
CA LEU A 130 17.22 -12.70 -11.62
C LEU A 130 16.95 -11.26 -11.19
N LEU A 131 17.47 -10.83 -10.03
CA LEU A 131 17.35 -9.46 -9.56
C LEU A 131 18.32 -8.57 -10.35
N GLU A 132 17.80 -7.88 -11.35
CA GLU A 132 18.59 -7.10 -12.31
C GLU A 132 18.75 -5.64 -11.89
N HIS A 133 17.73 -5.08 -11.23
CA HIS A 133 17.69 -3.67 -10.86
C HIS A 133 17.35 -3.49 -9.39
N ILE A 134 18.13 -2.65 -8.71
CA ILE A 134 17.91 -2.24 -7.32
C ILE A 134 17.75 -0.72 -7.32
N ILE A 135 16.54 -0.27 -7.05
CA ILE A 135 16.13 1.14 -7.06
C ILE A 135 15.94 1.57 -5.60
N VAL A 136 16.70 2.55 -5.16
CA VAL A 136 16.66 3.03 -3.77
C VAL A 136 15.81 4.28 -3.63
N ILE A 137 14.77 4.18 -2.81
CA ILE A 137 13.92 5.31 -2.41
C ILE A 137 14.62 6.03 -1.25
N GLY A 138 15.00 7.28 -1.44
CA GLY A 138 15.81 8.08 -0.51
C GLY A 138 17.23 8.28 -1.01
N GLU A 139 18.17 8.45 -0.08
CA GLU A 139 19.56 8.71 -0.40
C GLU A 139 20.37 7.43 -0.64
N ILE A 140 21.27 7.47 -1.62
CA ILE A 140 22.18 6.36 -1.90
C ILE A 140 23.60 6.70 -1.42
N ARG A 141 24.31 5.68 -0.89
CA ARG A 141 25.71 5.78 -0.47
C ARG A 141 26.66 5.02 -1.40
N ASP A 142 26.10 4.19 -2.26
CA ASP A 142 26.83 3.33 -3.19
C ASP A 142 26.30 3.55 -4.60
N ALA A 143 27.19 3.95 -5.51
CA ALA A 143 26.86 4.23 -6.91
C ALA A 143 26.46 2.98 -7.73
N SER A 144 26.56 1.80 -7.15
CA SER A 144 26.05 0.56 -7.78
C SER A 144 24.52 0.48 -7.77
N TYR A 145 23.85 1.27 -6.94
CA TYR A 145 22.40 1.37 -6.89
C TYR A 145 21.89 2.56 -7.71
N THR A 146 20.64 2.46 -8.15
CA THR A 146 19.95 3.56 -8.84
C THR A 146 19.07 4.32 -7.84
N ARG A 147 19.24 5.64 -7.74
CA ARG A 147 18.37 6.48 -6.92
C ARG A 147 17.00 6.63 -7.58
N PHE A 148 15.94 6.44 -6.81
CA PHE A 148 14.56 6.45 -7.29
C PHE A 148 14.21 7.76 -8.03
N ASP A 149 14.50 8.92 -7.43
CA ASP A 149 14.16 10.21 -8.03
C ASP A 149 14.87 10.42 -9.38
N ASP A 150 16.15 10.06 -9.47
CA ASP A 150 16.94 10.18 -10.70
C ASP A 150 16.45 9.20 -11.78
N TRP A 151 15.91 8.05 -11.35
CA TRP A 151 15.41 7.01 -12.24
C TRP A 151 14.11 7.40 -12.93
N ILE A 152 13.25 8.22 -12.27
CA ILE A 152 11.94 8.61 -12.80
C ILE A 152 11.90 10.03 -13.37
N VAL A 153 12.83 10.93 -13.01
CA VAL A 153 12.74 12.38 -13.27
C VAL A 153 12.60 12.74 -14.75
N ALA A 154 13.23 11.98 -15.64
CA ALA A 154 13.20 12.25 -17.08
C ALA A 154 12.08 11.49 -17.81
N GLU A 155 11.30 10.68 -17.11
CA GLU A 155 10.27 9.86 -17.71
C GLU A 155 9.00 10.66 -18.03
N ALA A 156 8.30 10.22 -19.09
CA ALA A 156 7.02 10.80 -19.46
C ALA A 156 6.00 10.63 -18.33
N ASN A 157 5.19 11.66 -18.11
CA ASN A 157 4.10 11.66 -17.12
C ASN A 157 2.78 11.08 -17.66
N THR A 158 2.82 10.49 -18.85
CA THR A 158 1.73 9.77 -19.50
C THR A 158 2.18 8.36 -19.84
N LEU A 159 1.30 7.39 -19.65
CA LEU A 159 1.52 5.98 -19.99
C LEU A 159 0.18 5.32 -20.23
N ASP A 160 0.07 4.60 -21.33
CA ASP A 160 -1.11 3.79 -21.60
C ASP A 160 -1.13 2.57 -20.66
N THR A 161 -2.31 2.26 -20.12
CA THR A 161 -2.50 1.11 -19.25
C THR A 161 -2.47 -0.17 -20.07
N GLU A 162 -1.63 -1.13 -19.67
CA GLU A 162 -1.53 -2.44 -20.32
C GLU A 162 -2.89 -3.15 -20.33
N ARG A 163 -3.21 -3.76 -21.46
CA ARG A 163 -4.46 -4.49 -21.64
C ARG A 163 -4.40 -5.86 -20.98
N THR A 164 -4.59 -5.90 -19.66
CA THR A 164 -4.61 -7.13 -18.88
C THR A 164 -5.98 -7.83 -18.95
N HIS A 165 -6.00 -9.15 -18.82
CA HIS A 165 -7.23 -9.89 -18.54
C HIS A 165 -7.56 -9.74 -17.05
N ARG A 166 -8.85 -9.65 -16.70
CA ARG A 166 -9.28 -9.49 -15.29
C ARG A 166 -8.79 -10.61 -14.36
N ASP A 167 -8.46 -11.78 -14.90
CA ASP A 167 -7.93 -12.93 -14.17
C ASP A 167 -6.40 -13.00 -14.14
N ASP A 168 -5.69 -12.09 -14.85
CA ASP A 168 -4.24 -11.99 -14.76
C ASP A 168 -3.85 -11.54 -13.35
N PHE A 169 -2.69 -11.99 -12.89
CA PHE A 169 -2.18 -11.61 -11.57
C PHE A 169 -1.55 -10.22 -11.61
N CYS A 170 -1.81 -9.42 -10.59
CA CYS A 170 -1.26 -8.06 -10.47
C CYS A 170 -0.53 -7.81 -9.16
N SER A 171 -0.69 -8.67 -8.16
CA SER A 171 0.07 -8.53 -6.92
C SER A 171 0.35 -9.86 -6.23
N LEU A 172 1.38 -9.86 -5.39
CA LEU A 172 1.85 -10.99 -4.61
C LEU A 172 2.09 -10.55 -3.16
N HIS A 173 1.51 -11.28 -2.22
CA HIS A 173 1.66 -11.03 -0.79
C HIS A 173 2.12 -12.30 -0.08
N TYR A 174 3.02 -12.17 0.89
CA TYR A 174 3.46 -13.30 1.70
C TYR A 174 2.79 -13.30 3.06
N SER A 175 2.13 -14.41 3.38
CA SER A 175 1.57 -14.65 4.71
C SER A 175 2.55 -15.46 5.57
N SER A 176 2.53 -15.24 6.89
CA SER A 176 3.22 -16.11 7.84
C SER A 176 2.57 -17.49 7.81
N GLY A 177 3.24 -18.47 7.22
CA GLY A 177 2.78 -19.85 7.25
C GLY A 177 2.85 -20.43 8.67
N THR A 178 1.82 -21.15 9.10
CA THR A 178 1.80 -21.84 10.40
C THR A 178 2.82 -22.98 10.50
N THR A 179 3.42 -23.39 9.41
CA THR A 179 4.25 -24.60 9.28
C THR A 179 5.65 -24.38 8.70
N GLY A 180 6.16 -23.15 8.63
CA GLY A 180 7.51 -22.92 8.07
C GLY A 180 7.69 -21.56 7.39
N MET A 181 8.26 -21.55 6.18
CA MET A 181 8.54 -20.34 5.41
C MET A 181 7.25 -19.65 4.95
N PRO A 182 7.28 -18.32 4.74
CA PRO A 182 6.13 -17.57 4.23
C PRO A 182 5.59 -18.16 2.92
N LYS A 183 4.27 -18.04 2.70
CA LYS A 183 3.60 -18.52 1.48
C LYS A 183 3.15 -17.33 0.65
N GLY A 184 3.48 -17.35 -0.64
CA GLY A 184 3.03 -16.36 -1.61
C GLY A 184 1.56 -16.56 -1.97
N ILE A 185 0.78 -15.48 -1.92
CA ILE A 185 -0.63 -15.41 -2.30
C ILE A 185 -0.77 -14.42 -3.43
N LEU A 186 -1.18 -14.88 -4.60
CA LEU A 186 -1.41 -14.07 -5.78
C LEU A 186 -2.83 -13.51 -5.78
N HIS A 187 -2.97 -12.24 -6.17
CA HIS A 187 -4.24 -11.59 -6.42
C HIS A 187 -4.35 -11.18 -7.89
N ALA A 188 -5.53 -11.43 -8.46
CA ALA A 188 -5.85 -11.01 -9.82
C ALA A 188 -6.38 -9.57 -9.86
N HIS A 189 -6.32 -8.95 -11.02
CA HIS A 189 -6.84 -7.59 -11.23
C HIS A 189 -8.29 -7.42 -10.77
N LYS A 190 -9.15 -8.44 -10.97
CA LYS A 190 -10.56 -8.42 -10.56
C LYS A 190 -10.79 -8.40 -9.06
N ASP A 191 -9.84 -8.91 -8.25
CA ASP A 191 -10.05 -9.11 -6.81
C ASP A 191 -10.21 -7.75 -6.09
N TYR A 192 -9.49 -6.73 -6.52
CA TYR A 192 -9.49 -5.42 -5.91
C TYR A 192 -10.82 -4.66 -6.06
N PRO A 193 -11.41 -4.47 -7.24
CA PRO A 193 -12.71 -3.79 -7.36
C PRO A 193 -13.83 -4.61 -6.74
N LEU A 194 -13.76 -5.95 -6.76
CA LEU A 194 -14.77 -6.81 -6.13
C LEU A 194 -14.79 -6.62 -4.62
N ILE A 195 -13.63 -6.67 -3.95
CA ILE A 195 -13.57 -6.51 -2.50
C ILE A 195 -13.86 -5.05 -2.09
N ALA A 196 -13.48 -4.07 -2.92
CA ALA A 196 -13.82 -2.66 -2.69
C ALA A 196 -15.33 -2.43 -2.71
N GLN A 197 -16.03 -3.01 -3.68
CA GLN A 197 -17.49 -2.93 -3.75
C GLN A 197 -18.13 -3.64 -2.55
N LEU A 198 -17.78 -4.90 -2.31
CA LEU A 198 -18.43 -5.72 -1.27
C LEU A 198 -18.13 -5.21 0.15
N SER A 199 -16.89 -4.85 0.44
CA SER A 199 -16.51 -4.41 1.78
C SER A 199 -16.52 -2.90 1.91
N GLY A 200 -15.91 -2.17 0.99
CA GLY A 200 -15.83 -0.71 1.06
C GLY A 200 -17.21 -0.06 0.95
N VAL A 201 -17.97 -0.40 -0.09
CA VAL A 201 -19.26 0.23 -0.39
C VAL A 201 -20.40 -0.46 0.34
N ASP A 202 -20.63 -1.76 0.07
CA ASP A 202 -21.86 -2.43 0.51
C ASP A 202 -21.86 -2.69 2.03
N LEU A 203 -20.70 -2.96 2.65
CA LEU A 203 -20.60 -3.26 4.08
C LEU A 203 -20.29 -2.03 4.93
N PHE A 204 -19.26 -1.24 4.54
CA PHE A 204 -18.78 -0.11 5.35
C PHE A 204 -19.41 1.23 4.96
N GLY A 205 -20.08 1.32 3.81
CA GLY A 205 -20.71 2.54 3.33
C GLY A 205 -19.73 3.69 3.14
N LEU A 206 -18.54 3.40 2.56
CA LEU A 206 -17.58 4.44 2.22
C LEU A 206 -18.13 5.33 1.10
N THR A 207 -17.85 6.62 1.21
CA THR A 207 -18.19 7.64 0.22
C THR A 207 -16.94 8.44 -0.16
N GLU A 208 -17.03 9.25 -1.20
CA GLU A 208 -15.92 10.10 -1.63
C GLU A 208 -15.51 11.17 -0.59
N ASP A 209 -16.38 11.48 0.38
CA ASP A 209 -16.10 12.45 1.44
C ASP A 209 -15.28 11.85 2.59
N ASP A 210 -15.09 10.54 2.58
CA ASP A 210 -14.32 9.86 3.62
C ASP A 210 -12.81 10.08 3.49
N ARG A 211 -12.16 9.92 4.63
CA ARG A 211 -10.71 9.85 4.75
C ARG A 211 -10.36 8.68 5.66
N THR A 212 -9.62 7.72 5.13
CA THR A 212 -9.20 6.55 5.91
C THR A 212 -7.80 6.76 6.50
N PHE A 213 -7.57 6.17 7.66
CA PHE A 213 -6.24 6.03 8.26
C PHE A 213 -6.11 4.63 8.85
N SER A 214 -5.02 3.93 8.49
CA SER A 214 -4.76 2.57 8.97
C SER A 214 -3.43 2.46 9.72
N VAL A 215 -3.45 1.76 10.85
CA VAL A 215 -2.22 1.31 11.51
C VAL A 215 -1.67 0.02 10.89
N ALA A 216 -2.53 -0.78 10.23
CA ALA A 216 -2.10 -1.90 9.42
C ALA A 216 -1.39 -1.38 8.16
N LYS A 217 -0.15 -1.81 7.97
CA LYS A 217 0.71 -1.31 6.90
C LYS A 217 0.29 -1.81 5.53
N LEU A 218 0.64 -1.07 4.47
CA LEU A 218 0.27 -1.37 3.09
C LEU A 218 0.85 -2.69 2.55
N PHE A 219 1.89 -3.24 3.17
CA PHE A 219 2.36 -4.57 2.81
C PHE A 219 1.46 -5.72 3.33
N PHE A 220 0.46 -5.43 4.16
CA PHE A 220 -0.60 -6.37 4.53
C PHE A 220 -1.85 -6.14 3.68
N VAL A 221 -2.49 -7.21 3.23
CA VAL A 221 -3.74 -7.16 2.44
C VAL A 221 -4.83 -6.36 3.15
N TYR A 222 -4.90 -6.44 4.49
CA TYR A 222 -5.81 -5.63 5.30
C TYR A 222 -5.53 -4.13 5.16
N GLY A 223 -4.26 -3.73 5.25
CA GLY A 223 -3.85 -2.33 5.08
C GLY A 223 -4.11 -1.81 3.67
N ILE A 224 -3.73 -2.58 2.63
CA ILE A 224 -4.00 -2.21 1.24
C ILE A 224 -5.51 -2.04 1.01
N GLY A 225 -6.33 -3.03 1.42
CA GLY A 225 -7.76 -2.98 1.22
C GLY A 225 -8.38 -1.75 1.87
N ALA A 226 -8.27 -1.66 3.18
CA ALA A 226 -9.02 -0.69 3.97
C ALA A 226 -8.47 0.75 3.93
N ASN A 227 -7.17 0.93 3.60
CA ASN A 227 -6.55 2.26 3.57
C ASN A 227 -6.10 2.76 2.19
N LEU A 228 -6.28 1.97 1.14
CA LEU A 228 -5.89 2.38 -0.22
C LEU A 228 -6.98 2.04 -1.23
N ILE A 229 -7.31 0.77 -1.38
CA ILE A 229 -8.21 0.29 -2.44
C ILE A 229 -9.65 0.74 -2.20
N PHE A 230 -10.22 0.52 -1.00
CA PHE A 230 -11.62 0.86 -0.71
C PHE A 230 -11.88 2.37 -0.79
N PRO A 231 -11.04 3.24 -0.15
CA PRO A 231 -11.25 4.68 -0.28
C PRO A 231 -11.08 5.17 -1.73
N TRP A 232 -10.07 4.72 -2.46
CA TRP A 232 -9.86 5.19 -3.83
C TRP A 232 -10.91 4.69 -4.82
N TYR A 233 -11.49 3.52 -4.58
CA TYR A 233 -12.61 2.99 -5.37
C TYR A 233 -13.82 3.94 -5.36
N VAL A 234 -14.06 4.66 -4.28
CA VAL A 234 -15.14 5.65 -4.16
C VAL A 234 -14.66 7.10 -4.33
N GLY A 235 -13.37 7.32 -4.57
CA GLY A 235 -12.80 8.66 -4.69
C GLY A 235 -12.55 9.37 -3.36
N ALA A 236 -12.47 8.63 -2.26
CA ALA A 236 -12.06 9.10 -0.94
C ALA A 236 -10.53 9.25 -0.84
N SER A 237 -10.06 9.91 0.21
CA SER A 237 -8.62 10.05 0.48
C SER A 237 -8.14 9.07 1.55
N CYS A 238 -6.82 8.85 1.62
CA CYS A 238 -6.21 8.09 2.70
C CYS A 238 -5.04 8.83 3.35
N VAL A 239 -4.71 8.42 4.59
CA VAL A 239 -3.59 8.93 5.36
C VAL A 239 -2.54 7.82 5.50
N LEU A 240 -1.30 8.13 5.15
CA LEU A 240 -0.15 7.25 5.30
C LEU A 240 0.70 7.66 6.50
N GLN A 241 1.15 6.68 7.25
CA GLN A 241 2.07 6.85 8.37
C GLN A 241 3.22 5.86 8.24
N ALA A 242 4.42 6.34 7.95
CA ALA A 242 5.61 5.51 7.78
C ALA A 242 6.05 4.82 9.09
N GLY A 243 5.84 5.47 10.23
CA GLY A 243 6.25 4.99 11.55
C GLY A 243 5.54 3.71 12.02
N PRO A 244 6.13 3.00 13.00
CA PRO A 244 5.54 1.77 13.51
C PRO A 244 4.23 2.01 14.29
N PRO A 245 3.24 1.11 14.20
CA PRO A 245 1.93 1.27 14.87
C PRO A 245 2.01 1.25 16.40
N ARG A 246 3.12 0.78 16.98
CA ARG A 246 3.35 0.77 18.42
C ARG A 246 3.58 2.15 19.03
N GLN A 247 3.86 3.15 18.22
CA GLN A 247 3.99 4.54 18.66
C GLN A 247 2.60 5.18 18.77
N VAL A 248 1.85 4.81 19.80
CA VAL A 248 0.44 5.18 19.98
C VAL A 248 0.23 6.70 19.97
N ALA A 249 1.12 7.48 20.59
CA ALA A 249 1.05 8.94 20.56
C ALA A 249 1.19 9.50 19.13
N ALA A 250 2.02 8.88 18.29
CA ALA A 250 2.14 9.27 16.88
C ALA A 250 0.88 8.91 16.07
N VAL A 251 0.22 7.79 16.40
CA VAL A 251 -1.07 7.40 15.81
C VAL A 251 -2.13 8.44 16.15
N LEU A 252 -2.29 8.80 17.42
CA LEU A 252 -3.25 9.81 17.89
C LEU A 252 -2.97 11.19 17.28
N LYS A 253 -1.69 11.58 17.19
CA LYS A 253 -1.28 12.83 16.54
C LYS A 253 -1.62 12.84 15.04
N THR A 254 -1.49 11.71 14.37
CA THR A 254 -1.89 11.56 12.96
C THR A 254 -3.42 11.75 12.81
N ILE A 255 -4.20 11.16 13.70
CA ILE A 255 -5.66 11.36 13.71
C ILE A 255 -6.00 12.83 13.93
N GLU A 256 -5.37 13.48 14.91
CA GLU A 256 -5.61 14.90 15.21
C GLU A 256 -5.28 15.82 14.04
N ILE A 257 -4.15 15.59 13.33
CA ILE A 257 -3.70 16.43 12.23
C ILE A 257 -4.56 16.23 10.98
N TYR A 258 -4.76 14.96 10.59
CA TYR A 258 -5.36 14.65 9.28
C TYR A 258 -6.87 14.42 9.35
N LYS A 259 -7.46 14.34 10.54
CA LYS A 259 -8.91 14.21 10.74
C LYS A 259 -9.52 13.09 9.89
N PRO A 260 -9.04 11.82 9.99
CA PRO A 260 -9.67 10.72 9.28
C PRO A 260 -11.09 10.50 9.78
N THR A 261 -12.00 10.11 8.89
CA THR A 261 -13.37 9.73 9.21
C THR A 261 -13.49 8.25 9.54
N ILE A 262 -12.53 7.45 9.06
CA ILE A 262 -12.48 6.00 9.29
C ILE A 262 -11.10 5.63 9.82
N PHE A 263 -11.09 5.04 11.01
CA PHE A 263 -9.88 4.54 11.66
C PHE A 263 -9.81 3.02 11.57
N VAL A 264 -8.79 2.52 10.87
CA VAL A 264 -8.54 1.10 10.62
C VAL A 264 -7.42 0.62 11.52
N SER A 265 -7.71 -0.28 12.46
CA SER A 265 -6.77 -0.66 13.50
C SER A 265 -6.83 -2.15 13.83
N VAL A 266 -6.06 -2.55 14.81
CA VAL A 266 -6.00 -3.91 15.36
C VAL A 266 -6.26 -3.87 16.87
N PRO A 267 -6.77 -4.95 17.49
CA PRO A 267 -7.12 -4.98 18.91
C PRO A 267 -6.02 -4.50 19.84
N THR A 268 -4.78 -4.87 19.57
CA THR A 268 -3.61 -4.48 20.36
C THR A 268 -3.37 -2.96 20.37
N VAL A 269 -3.63 -2.25 19.26
CA VAL A 269 -3.48 -0.79 19.20
C VAL A 269 -4.65 -0.10 19.89
N PHE A 270 -5.90 -0.58 19.74
CA PHE A 270 -7.03 -0.08 20.52
C PHE A 270 -6.78 -0.18 22.02
N ALA A 271 -6.32 -1.34 22.50
CA ALA A 271 -5.97 -1.54 23.90
C ALA A 271 -4.84 -0.60 24.36
N ALA A 272 -3.84 -0.38 23.52
CA ALA A 272 -2.73 0.51 23.85
C ALA A 272 -3.15 1.99 23.90
N ILE A 273 -4.08 2.43 23.05
CA ILE A 273 -4.68 3.78 23.12
C ILE A 273 -5.46 3.94 24.44
N LEU A 274 -6.34 2.98 24.76
CA LEU A 274 -7.14 3.01 25.99
C LEU A 274 -6.29 2.99 27.27
N ALA A 275 -5.08 2.47 27.20
CA ALA A 275 -4.14 2.47 28.33
C ALA A 275 -3.42 3.81 28.55
N LEU A 276 -3.52 4.76 27.61
CA LEU A 276 -2.94 6.09 27.80
C LEU A 276 -3.85 6.95 28.68
N PRO A 277 -3.35 7.51 29.79
CA PRO A 277 -4.13 8.40 30.63
C PRO A 277 -4.59 9.63 29.85
N ASN A 278 -5.87 9.97 29.96
CA ASN A 278 -6.48 11.20 29.43
C ASN A 278 -6.25 11.42 27.93
N PHE A 279 -6.08 10.36 27.12
CA PHE A 279 -5.81 10.51 25.68
C PHE A 279 -6.92 11.27 24.95
N ASN A 280 -8.18 11.11 25.35
CA ASN A 280 -9.36 11.81 24.81
C ASN A 280 -9.44 13.31 25.18
N GLU A 281 -8.72 13.74 26.23
CA GLU A 281 -8.55 15.15 26.56
C GLU A 281 -7.34 15.77 25.82
N LEU A 282 -6.35 14.93 25.48
CA LEU A 282 -5.10 15.36 24.86
C LEU A 282 -5.16 15.39 23.32
N PHE A 283 -6.03 14.57 22.72
CA PHE A 283 -6.15 14.43 21.25
C PHE A 283 -7.60 14.49 20.79
N ASP A 284 -7.84 15.20 19.71
CA ASP A 284 -9.16 15.30 19.11
C ASP A 284 -9.43 14.12 18.16
N LEU A 285 -10.33 13.23 18.55
CA LEU A 285 -10.76 12.06 17.78
C LEU A 285 -12.16 12.25 17.15
N THR A 286 -12.79 13.40 17.29
CA THR A 286 -14.19 13.66 16.91
C THR A 286 -14.46 13.54 15.40
N SER A 287 -13.43 13.53 14.57
CA SER A 287 -13.59 13.30 13.13
C SER A 287 -13.95 11.85 12.77
N ILE A 288 -13.67 10.88 13.66
CA ILE A 288 -13.86 9.47 13.39
C ILE A 288 -15.34 9.11 13.49
N ARG A 289 -15.94 8.72 12.38
CA ARG A 289 -17.32 8.20 12.32
C ARG A 289 -17.40 6.68 12.44
N MET A 290 -16.29 5.99 12.14
CA MET A 290 -16.21 4.52 12.13
C MET A 290 -14.81 4.03 12.48
N CYS A 291 -14.77 2.97 13.28
CA CYS A 291 -13.54 2.20 13.54
C CYS A 291 -13.67 0.77 12.99
N LEU A 292 -12.64 0.29 12.34
CA LEU A 292 -12.53 -1.09 11.86
C LEU A 292 -11.44 -1.81 12.64
N SER A 293 -11.72 -3.04 13.06
CA SER A 293 -10.77 -3.91 13.75
C SER A 293 -10.68 -5.26 13.07
N ALA A 294 -9.45 -5.68 12.73
CA ALA A 294 -9.19 -7.02 12.16
C ALA A 294 -7.80 -7.52 12.55
N GLY A 295 -7.40 -8.67 11.99
CA GLY A 295 -6.13 -9.32 12.27
C GLY A 295 -6.20 -10.33 13.43
N GLU A 296 -7.00 -10.05 14.43
CA GLU A 296 -7.28 -10.91 15.58
C GLU A 296 -8.66 -10.62 16.15
N VAL A 297 -9.14 -11.46 17.08
CA VAL A 297 -10.44 -11.24 17.74
C VAL A 297 -10.35 -10.03 18.67
N LEU A 298 -11.24 -9.04 18.49
CA LEU A 298 -11.34 -7.90 19.39
C LEU A 298 -11.97 -8.34 20.73
N PRO A 299 -11.26 -8.23 21.88
CA PRO A 299 -11.82 -8.56 23.18
C PRO A 299 -13.04 -7.68 23.50
N ILE A 300 -14.08 -8.28 24.08
CA ILE A 300 -15.31 -7.56 24.41
C ILE A 300 -15.08 -6.41 25.41
N SER A 301 -14.12 -6.55 26.30
CA SER A 301 -13.73 -5.48 27.21
C SER A 301 -13.14 -4.27 26.48
N THR A 302 -12.27 -4.50 25.50
CA THR A 302 -11.69 -3.45 24.65
C THR A 302 -12.80 -2.79 23.80
N TRP A 303 -13.69 -3.59 23.20
CA TRP A 303 -14.85 -3.09 22.47
C TRP A 303 -15.74 -2.17 23.32
N ASN A 304 -16.11 -2.62 24.53
CA ASN A 304 -16.95 -1.82 25.41
C ASN A 304 -16.27 -0.51 25.85
N ALA A 305 -14.99 -0.58 26.22
CA ALA A 305 -14.24 0.61 26.60
C ALA A 305 -14.06 1.60 25.44
N TRP A 306 -13.85 1.11 24.21
CA TRP A 306 -13.74 1.98 23.03
C TRP A 306 -15.04 2.67 22.63
N LYS A 307 -16.20 2.11 22.96
CA LYS A 307 -17.51 2.74 22.69
C LYS A 307 -17.79 3.98 23.54
N GLU A 308 -17.10 4.10 24.65
CA GLU A 308 -17.25 5.24 25.57
C GLU A 308 -16.31 6.43 25.17
N VAL A 309 -15.46 6.23 24.17
CA VAL A 309 -14.57 7.25 23.61
C VAL A 309 -15.27 8.05 22.53
#